data_03b915932697d7e323febc66ea8961a7
#
_entry.id   03b915932697d7e323febc66ea8961a7
#
_cell.length_a   1.000
_cell.length_b   1.000
_cell.length_c   1.000
_cell.angle_alpha   90.00
_cell.angle_beta   90.00
_cell.angle_gamma   90.00
#
_symmetry.space_group_name_H-M   'P 1'
#
loop_
_entity.id
_entity.type
_entity.pdbx_description
1 polymer ?
#
loop_
_entity_poly.entity_id
_entity_poly.type
_entity_poly.pdbx_seq_one_letter_code
_entity_poly.pdbx_strand_id
1 'polypeptide(L)'
;MLDEIVPVFKKFREKIYRIFPSRRDAAIELVDALSSNTTASSVVELSLNPLHRRNYCSITRVLDEYKPEDPVVAKSQEQALMKTLSDLCVDPEQKRAFHLFAIDITPGPRIFSPTLEDRSYVYDPNAVCGNKPVTIGHKYSIAVYLPEKQDATSPPWIIPLSCKRIDTTQNGELSGMQQIADCIKSQATFSSQLSVSMGDSAYNTPRCLGIAKTNANQVHVSRARNNRTLFYPHVPEHATDANKRGRPKIYGDVHKLNDPSTWRTPDESIEFTQSSAQGKTQLIKIDCWNEIIMRGKKDCKLSDYPLRLLRVCVYKESGELLFNRPLWLTASGSRRMELSVRDIFNCYRQRFDIEHFFRFGKNRLLMDKLQTPDVQHEESCWQLVMIAYTQLYLGRRLADNYPNPWERFLPKFKTNDEVKQPTQVQKDFYRIIQEIGTPAQPPKPRNKSPGRQQGEIQEKRKRYKVVRKRKTEADVEKMAA
;
A
#
# COMPACT_ATOMS: atom_id res chain seq x y z
N MET A 1 -14.73 -2.51 -26.17
CA MET A 1 -14.28 -2.78 -24.77
C MET A 1 -13.12 -3.76 -24.70
N LEU A 2 -13.22 -5.03 -25.20
CA LEU A 2 -12.06 -5.96 -25.22
C LEU A 2 -10.95 -5.46 -26.15
N ASP A 3 -11.30 -4.88 -27.29
CA ASP A 3 -10.37 -4.29 -28.27
C ASP A 3 -9.54 -3.13 -27.72
N GLU A 4 -9.99 -2.49 -26.66
CA GLU A 4 -9.29 -1.38 -26.00
C GLU A 4 -8.36 -1.86 -24.87
N ILE A 5 -8.76 -2.93 -24.14
CA ILE A 5 -8.00 -3.44 -23.00
C ILE A 5 -6.74 -4.19 -23.43
N VAL A 6 -6.84 -5.02 -24.46
CA VAL A 6 -5.72 -5.84 -24.95
C VAL A 6 -4.53 -4.96 -25.39
N PRO A 7 -4.69 -3.86 -26.16
CA PRO A 7 -3.59 -2.97 -26.51
C PRO A 7 -2.94 -2.31 -25.28
N VAL A 8 -3.74 -1.89 -24.28
CA VAL A 8 -3.22 -1.29 -23.03
C VAL A 8 -2.38 -2.30 -22.28
N PHE A 9 -2.86 -3.55 -22.16
CA PHE A 9 -2.12 -4.59 -21.47
C PHE A 9 -0.82 -4.97 -22.23
N LYS A 10 -0.85 -5.13 -23.55
CA LYS A 10 0.36 -5.36 -24.37
C LYS A 10 1.38 -4.24 -24.18
N LYS A 11 0.93 -2.97 -24.27
CA LYS A 11 1.79 -1.78 -24.09
C LYS A 11 2.41 -1.75 -22.70
N PHE A 12 1.65 -2.09 -21.65
CA PHE A 12 2.19 -2.21 -20.30
C PHE A 12 3.30 -3.25 -20.23
N ARG A 13 3.08 -4.46 -20.75
CA ARG A 13 4.07 -5.56 -20.76
C ARG A 13 5.35 -5.18 -21.51
N GLU A 14 5.22 -4.48 -22.65
CA GLU A 14 6.37 -3.97 -23.40
C GLU A 14 7.15 -2.91 -22.62
N LYS A 15 6.46 -1.97 -21.94
CA LYS A 15 7.12 -0.99 -21.09
C LYS A 15 7.88 -1.66 -19.94
N ILE A 16 7.25 -2.61 -19.24
CA ILE A 16 7.89 -3.36 -18.15
C ILE A 16 9.10 -4.15 -18.66
N TYR A 17 8.97 -4.82 -19.80
CA TYR A 17 10.08 -5.54 -20.41
C TYR A 17 11.29 -4.66 -20.70
N ARG A 18 11.07 -3.40 -21.12
CA ARG A 18 12.15 -2.41 -21.36
C ARG A 18 12.76 -1.85 -20.09
N ILE A 19 12.00 -1.78 -19.00
CA ILE A 19 12.46 -1.29 -17.70
C ILE A 19 13.41 -2.28 -17.03
N PHE A 20 13.28 -3.58 -17.27
CA PHE A 20 14.23 -4.55 -16.72
C PHE A 20 15.64 -4.31 -17.25
N PRO A 21 16.64 -4.11 -16.36
CA PRO A 21 17.98 -3.73 -16.77
C PRO A 21 18.69 -4.86 -17.52
N SER A 22 18.53 -6.08 -17.03
CA SER A 22 19.10 -7.29 -17.62
C SER A 22 18.10 -8.45 -17.60
N ARG A 23 18.43 -9.59 -18.21
CA ARG A 23 17.62 -10.83 -18.22
C ARG A 23 16.13 -10.62 -18.44
N ARG A 24 15.79 -9.67 -19.29
CA ARG A 24 14.41 -9.22 -19.53
C ARG A 24 13.43 -10.35 -19.82
N ASP A 25 13.87 -11.32 -20.63
CA ASP A 25 13.06 -12.49 -20.95
C ASP A 25 12.75 -13.35 -19.72
N ALA A 26 13.75 -13.60 -18.87
CA ALA A 26 13.57 -14.37 -17.66
C ALA A 26 12.73 -13.62 -16.62
N ALA A 27 12.90 -12.30 -16.55
CA ALA A 27 12.17 -11.45 -15.62
C ALA A 27 10.67 -11.38 -15.96
N ILE A 28 10.31 -11.18 -17.22
CA ILE A 28 8.89 -11.17 -17.63
C ILE A 28 8.25 -12.54 -17.48
N GLU A 29 8.96 -13.63 -17.78
CA GLU A 29 8.47 -14.99 -17.55
C GLU A 29 8.27 -15.30 -16.05
N LEU A 30 9.13 -14.77 -15.18
CA LEU A 30 8.97 -14.89 -13.73
C LEU A 30 7.72 -14.13 -13.26
N VAL A 31 7.49 -12.92 -13.78
CA VAL A 31 6.27 -12.14 -13.51
C VAL A 31 5.03 -12.89 -14.00
N ASP A 32 5.07 -13.52 -15.18
CA ASP A 32 3.96 -14.31 -15.71
C ASP A 32 3.70 -15.55 -14.86
N ALA A 33 4.74 -16.22 -14.40
CA ALA A 33 4.63 -17.37 -13.49
C ALA A 33 4.01 -16.98 -12.14
N LEU A 34 4.40 -15.83 -11.56
CA LEU A 34 3.75 -15.29 -10.36
C LEU A 34 2.28 -15.01 -10.61
N SER A 35 1.95 -14.35 -11.72
CA SER A 35 0.56 -13.97 -12.06
C SER A 35 -0.34 -15.18 -12.32
N SER A 36 0.19 -16.30 -12.81
CA SER A 36 -0.55 -17.54 -13.05
C SER A 36 -0.41 -18.59 -11.95
N ASN A 37 0.25 -18.25 -10.84
CA ASN A 37 0.50 -19.21 -9.75
C ASN A 37 -0.77 -19.63 -9.04
N THR A 38 -1.12 -20.92 -9.14
CA THR A 38 -2.26 -21.51 -8.42
C THR A 38 -1.86 -22.55 -7.39
N THR A 39 -0.66 -23.11 -7.48
CA THR A 39 -0.23 -24.30 -6.71
C THR A 39 1.09 -24.12 -5.98
N ALA A 40 2.05 -23.37 -6.55
CA ALA A 40 3.36 -23.22 -5.95
C ALA A 40 3.28 -22.47 -4.62
N SER A 41 3.90 -23.01 -3.59
CA SER A 41 4.04 -22.44 -2.24
C SER A 41 5.44 -21.90 -1.96
N SER A 42 6.38 -22.15 -2.88
CA SER A 42 7.77 -21.69 -2.81
C SER A 42 8.26 -21.18 -4.16
N VAL A 43 9.34 -20.41 -4.16
CA VAL A 43 10.00 -19.91 -5.38
C VAL A 43 10.59 -21.07 -6.18
N VAL A 44 10.99 -22.16 -5.54
CA VAL A 44 11.48 -23.37 -6.21
C VAL A 44 10.36 -24.02 -7.02
N GLU A 45 9.19 -24.22 -6.40
CA GLU A 45 8.02 -24.79 -7.08
C GLU A 45 7.52 -23.87 -8.20
N LEU A 46 7.63 -22.54 -8.04
CA LEU A 46 7.28 -21.56 -9.06
C LEU A 46 8.08 -21.76 -10.35
N SER A 47 9.31 -22.27 -10.28
CA SER A 47 10.12 -22.55 -11.47
C SER A 47 9.56 -23.67 -12.35
N LEU A 48 8.58 -24.44 -11.86
CA LEU A 48 7.86 -25.47 -12.60
C LEU A 48 6.61 -24.92 -13.31
N ASN A 49 6.30 -23.63 -13.14
CA ASN A 49 5.16 -23.01 -13.81
C ASN A 49 5.37 -23.03 -15.34
N PRO A 50 4.36 -23.43 -16.14
CA PRO A 50 4.48 -23.52 -17.60
C PRO A 50 4.89 -22.23 -18.31
N LEU A 51 4.58 -21.05 -17.73
CA LEU A 51 4.98 -19.76 -18.28
C LEU A 51 6.45 -19.43 -18.00
N HIS A 52 7.11 -20.12 -17.05
CA HIS A 52 8.54 -20.00 -16.80
C HIS A 52 9.33 -21.05 -17.57
N ARG A 53 9.65 -20.79 -18.83
CA ARG A 53 10.32 -21.74 -19.76
C ARG A 53 11.82 -21.94 -19.45
N ARG A 54 12.32 -21.45 -18.30
CA ARG A 54 13.74 -21.43 -17.94
C ARG A 54 13.99 -22.23 -16.67
N ASN A 55 15.27 -22.55 -16.42
CA ASN A 55 15.67 -23.27 -15.23
C ASN A 55 15.53 -22.41 -13.96
N TYR A 56 15.39 -23.05 -12.81
CA TYR A 56 15.35 -22.39 -11.50
C TYR A 56 16.46 -21.36 -11.27
N CYS A 57 17.70 -21.68 -11.69
CA CYS A 57 18.83 -20.74 -11.57
C CYS A 57 18.58 -19.39 -12.25
N SER A 58 17.67 -19.31 -13.24
CA SER A 58 17.35 -18.04 -13.89
C SER A 58 16.58 -17.10 -12.97
N ILE A 59 15.79 -17.63 -12.03
CA ILE A 59 15.06 -16.85 -11.03
C ILE A 59 16.06 -16.13 -10.11
N THR A 60 17.03 -16.87 -9.55
CA THR A 60 18.05 -16.27 -8.70
C THR A 60 18.83 -15.18 -9.44
N ARG A 61 19.23 -15.44 -10.68
CA ARG A 61 19.96 -14.45 -11.49
C ARG A 61 19.11 -13.23 -11.89
N VAL A 62 17.79 -13.38 -12.03
CA VAL A 62 16.90 -12.23 -12.20
C VAL A 62 16.90 -11.37 -10.94
N LEU A 63 16.83 -12.00 -9.77
CA LEU A 63 16.86 -11.27 -8.49
C LEU A 63 18.19 -10.58 -8.23
N ASP A 64 19.32 -11.22 -8.59
CA ASP A 64 20.68 -10.65 -8.52
C ASP A 64 20.80 -9.37 -9.36
N GLU A 65 20.27 -9.39 -10.58
CA GLU A 65 20.51 -8.37 -11.59
C GLU A 65 19.31 -7.41 -11.79
N TYR A 66 18.24 -7.55 -10.98
CA TYR A 66 17.04 -6.72 -11.11
C TYR A 66 17.31 -5.25 -10.78
N LYS A 67 18.09 -5.00 -9.74
CA LYS A 67 18.45 -3.65 -9.32
C LYS A 67 19.84 -3.32 -9.83
N PRO A 68 20.01 -2.26 -10.65
CA PRO A 68 21.31 -1.83 -11.12
C PRO A 68 22.25 -1.48 -9.96
N GLU A 69 23.54 -1.76 -10.10
CA GLU A 69 24.57 -1.39 -9.12
C GLU A 69 24.76 0.13 -9.04
N ASP A 70 24.65 0.83 -10.17
CA ASP A 70 24.72 2.29 -10.21
C ASP A 70 23.46 2.90 -9.58
N PRO A 71 23.59 3.68 -8.49
CA PRO A 71 22.46 4.31 -7.81
C PRO A 71 21.64 5.26 -8.70
N VAL A 72 22.25 5.91 -9.67
CA VAL A 72 21.56 6.83 -10.59
C VAL A 72 20.67 6.04 -11.55
N VAL A 73 21.20 4.94 -12.08
CA VAL A 73 20.45 4.04 -12.97
C VAL A 73 19.33 3.35 -12.18
N ALA A 74 19.60 2.89 -10.96
CA ALA A 74 18.59 2.28 -10.09
C ALA A 74 17.42 3.25 -9.78
N LYS A 75 17.74 4.52 -9.48
CA LYS A 75 16.72 5.56 -9.25
C LYS A 75 15.92 5.85 -10.53
N SER A 76 16.57 5.91 -11.69
CA SER A 76 15.89 6.10 -12.98
C SER A 76 14.94 4.94 -13.28
N GLN A 77 15.35 3.70 -13.00
CA GLN A 77 14.50 2.51 -13.15
C GLN A 77 13.28 2.57 -12.23
N GLU A 78 13.45 2.92 -10.95
CA GLU A 78 12.35 3.08 -10.00
C GLU A 78 11.35 4.16 -10.46
N GLN A 79 11.86 5.29 -10.95
CA GLN A 79 11.01 6.36 -11.50
C GLN A 79 10.26 5.93 -12.77
N ALA A 80 10.92 5.21 -13.67
CA ALA A 80 10.28 4.70 -14.89
C ALA A 80 9.19 3.68 -14.56
N LEU A 81 9.41 2.80 -13.57
CA LEU A 81 8.42 1.86 -13.09
C LEU A 81 7.23 2.59 -12.45
N MET A 82 7.49 3.51 -11.52
CA MET A 82 6.45 4.31 -10.88
C MET A 82 5.62 5.08 -11.91
N LYS A 83 6.26 5.71 -12.90
CA LYS A 83 5.57 6.41 -13.99
C LYS A 83 4.69 5.46 -14.80
N THR A 84 5.20 4.27 -15.15
CA THR A 84 4.43 3.27 -15.91
C THR A 84 3.19 2.78 -15.15
N LEU A 85 3.32 2.58 -13.84
CA LEU A 85 2.20 2.20 -12.96
C LEU A 85 1.20 3.36 -12.78
N SER A 86 1.70 4.59 -12.61
CA SER A 86 0.87 5.79 -12.44
C SER A 86 0.06 6.12 -13.71
N ASP A 87 0.60 5.82 -14.90
CA ASP A 87 -0.13 5.99 -16.17
C ASP A 87 -1.43 5.15 -16.22
N LEU A 88 -1.46 4.02 -15.49
CA LEU A 88 -2.65 3.15 -15.40
C LEU A 88 -3.73 3.69 -14.45
N CYS A 89 -3.38 4.67 -13.62
CA CYS A 89 -4.30 5.25 -12.64
C CYS A 89 -5.15 6.38 -13.22
N VAL A 90 -4.81 6.87 -14.39
CA VAL A 90 -5.55 7.94 -15.07
C VAL A 90 -6.64 7.29 -15.92
N ASP A 91 -7.84 7.21 -15.36
CA ASP A 91 -9.02 6.65 -16.02
C ASP A 91 -9.90 7.82 -16.52
N PRO A 92 -10.10 7.96 -17.86
CA PRO A 92 -10.97 9.00 -18.41
C PRO A 92 -12.43 8.89 -17.96
N GLU A 93 -12.87 7.70 -17.58
CA GLU A 93 -14.25 7.43 -17.11
C GLU A 93 -14.43 7.64 -15.60
N GLN A 94 -13.36 8.02 -14.88
CA GLN A 94 -13.43 8.29 -13.46
C GLN A 94 -14.40 9.41 -13.15
N LYS A 95 -15.41 9.11 -12.33
CA LYS A 95 -16.42 10.09 -11.88
C LYS A 95 -15.97 10.84 -10.61
N ARG A 96 -15.14 10.19 -9.80
CA ARG A 96 -14.60 10.77 -8.57
C ARG A 96 -13.69 11.96 -8.90
N ALA A 97 -13.95 13.10 -8.27
CA ALA A 97 -13.25 14.36 -8.52
C ALA A 97 -11.82 14.42 -7.95
N PHE A 98 -11.32 13.34 -7.39
CA PHE A 98 -9.99 13.27 -6.77
C PHE A 98 -9.33 11.90 -6.96
N HIS A 99 -8.01 11.89 -6.89
CA HIS A 99 -7.23 10.66 -6.86
C HIS A 99 -7.10 10.12 -5.44
N LEU A 100 -7.20 8.80 -5.26
CA LEU A 100 -7.16 8.17 -3.95
C LEU A 100 -5.97 7.23 -3.80
N PHE A 101 -5.18 7.45 -2.75
CA PHE A 101 -4.01 6.66 -2.41
C PHE A 101 -4.16 6.06 -1.02
N ALA A 102 -3.54 4.91 -0.79
CA ALA A 102 -3.37 4.35 0.55
C ALA A 102 -1.90 4.00 0.78
N ILE A 103 -1.50 4.07 2.04
CA ILE A 103 -0.18 3.69 2.51
C ILE A 103 -0.32 2.80 3.74
N ASP A 104 0.44 1.71 3.76
CA ASP A 104 0.50 0.86 4.95
C ASP A 104 1.83 0.11 5.01
N ILE A 105 2.17 -0.39 6.21
CA ILE A 105 3.39 -1.15 6.47
C ILE A 105 3.02 -2.59 6.78
N THR A 106 3.68 -3.52 6.07
CA THR A 106 3.47 -4.94 6.29
C THR A 106 4.77 -5.66 6.62
N PRO A 107 4.77 -6.67 7.51
CA PRO A 107 5.95 -7.47 7.81
C PRO A 107 6.27 -8.46 6.69
N GLY A 108 7.58 -8.66 6.45
CA GLY A 108 8.14 -9.78 5.71
C GLY A 108 8.92 -10.70 6.65
N PRO A 109 8.34 -11.82 7.13
CA PRO A 109 9.00 -12.73 8.06
C PRO A 109 10.26 -13.36 7.45
N ARG A 110 11.37 -13.39 8.23
CA ARG A 110 12.69 -13.92 7.83
C ARG A 110 13.36 -14.66 8.96
N ILE A 111 12.63 -15.59 9.56
CA ILE A 111 13.08 -16.36 10.73
C ILE A 111 14.26 -17.25 10.35
N PHE A 112 14.18 -17.90 9.18
CA PHE A 112 15.13 -18.91 8.72
C PHE A 112 16.30 -18.33 7.90
N SER A 113 16.45 -17.00 7.83
CA SER A 113 17.54 -16.34 7.10
C SER A 113 18.54 -15.65 8.05
N PRO A 114 19.32 -16.39 8.87
CA PRO A 114 20.22 -15.76 9.85
C PRO A 114 21.39 -14.99 9.22
N THR A 115 21.63 -15.18 7.96
CA THR A 115 22.65 -14.47 7.16
C THR A 115 22.12 -13.21 6.48
N LEU A 116 20.83 -12.94 6.60
CA LEU A 116 20.21 -11.71 6.12
C LEU A 116 20.42 -10.60 7.16
N GLU A 117 20.93 -9.47 6.74
CA GLU A 117 21.22 -8.33 7.62
C GLU A 117 19.96 -7.54 8.01
N ASP A 118 20.10 -6.66 9.01
CA ASP A 118 19.10 -5.67 9.45
C ASP A 118 17.72 -6.26 9.84
N ARG A 119 17.64 -7.57 10.15
CA ARG A 119 16.40 -8.17 10.65
C ARG A 119 16.09 -7.65 12.05
N SER A 120 14.82 -7.26 12.25
CA SER A 120 14.32 -6.79 13.55
C SER A 120 13.05 -7.51 13.97
N TYR A 121 12.55 -7.24 15.18
CA TYR A 121 11.24 -7.68 15.59
C TYR A 121 10.16 -6.92 14.83
N VAL A 122 9.27 -7.66 14.18
CA VAL A 122 8.13 -7.14 13.42
C VAL A 122 6.83 -7.71 13.98
N TYR A 123 5.77 -6.91 13.94
CA TYR A 123 4.45 -7.36 14.36
C TYR A 123 3.87 -8.31 13.31
N ASP A 124 3.49 -9.51 13.74
CA ASP A 124 2.80 -10.49 12.91
C ASP A 124 1.77 -11.23 13.79
N PRO A 125 0.48 -10.93 13.65
CA PRO A 125 -0.57 -11.51 14.48
C PRO A 125 -0.72 -13.01 14.30
N ASN A 126 -0.19 -13.57 13.21
CA ASN A 126 -0.30 -14.98 12.87
C ASN A 126 1.00 -15.77 13.15
N ALA A 127 1.97 -15.16 13.83
CA ALA A 127 3.30 -15.75 13.98
C ALA A 127 3.30 -17.09 14.70
N VAL A 128 2.68 -17.21 15.87
CA VAL A 128 2.50 -18.48 16.58
C VAL A 128 1.33 -18.33 17.57
N CYS A 129 0.43 -19.28 17.58
CA CYS A 129 -0.68 -19.30 18.52
C CYS A 129 -0.16 -19.39 19.98
N GLY A 130 -0.64 -18.49 20.85
CA GLY A 130 -0.27 -18.45 22.27
C GLY A 130 0.98 -17.62 22.60
N ASN A 131 1.76 -17.17 21.62
CA ASN A 131 2.92 -16.31 21.83
C ASN A 131 2.59 -14.83 21.53
N LYS A 132 3.52 -13.92 21.87
CA LYS A 132 3.41 -12.52 21.47
C LYS A 132 3.30 -12.47 19.94
N PRO A 133 2.45 -11.56 19.38
CA PRO A 133 2.26 -11.41 17.94
C PRO A 133 3.48 -10.72 17.29
N VAL A 134 4.65 -11.33 17.42
CA VAL A 134 5.94 -10.79 17.00
C VAL A 134 6.76 -11.89 16.36
N THR A 135 7.34 -11.58 15.21
CA THR A 135 8.31 -12.43 14.50
C THR A 135 9.58 -11.66 14.17
N ILE A 136 10.53 -12.31 13.51
CA ILE A 136 11.78 -11.70 13.06
C ILE A 136 11.70 -11.50 11.54
N GLY A 137 12.03 -10.30 11.07
CA GLY A 137 11.99 -10.02 9.64
C GLY A 137 12.27 -8.56 9.31
N HIS A 138 11.87 -8.17 8.12
CA HIS A 138 11.90 -6.80 7.63
C HIS A 138 10.50 -6.18 7.60
N LYS A 139 10.43 -4.86 7.48
CA LYS A 139 9.20 -4.09 7.24
C LYS A 139 9.22 -3.52 5.85
N TYR A 140 8.08 -3.58 5.18
CA TYR A 140 7.88 -2.97 3.87
C TYR A 140 6.75 -1.97 3.93
N SER A 141 7.03 -0.75 3.48
CA SER A 141 6.03 0.29 3.27
C SER A 141 5.59 0.26 1.81
N ILE A 142 4.28 0.17 1.59
CA ILE A 142 3.71 0.08 0.24
C ILE A 142 2.69 1.19 0.05
N ALA A 143 2.91 2.02 -0.97
CA ALA A 143 1.98 3.03 -1.44
C ALA A 143 1.21 2.50 -2.65
N VAL A 144 -0.12 2.62 -2.61
CA VAL A 144 -1.01 2.14 -3.65
C VAL A 144 -1.98 3.22 -4.10
N TYR A 145 -2.40 3.14 -5.36
CA TYR A 145 -3.57 3.86 -5.85
C TYR A 145 -4.82 2.99 -5.70
N LEU A 146 -5.92 3.60 -5.29
CA LEU A 146 -7.22 2.95 -5.12
C LEU A 146 -8.16 3.36 -6.26
N PRO A 147 -8.37 2.50 -7.27
CA PRO A 147 -9.31 2.78 -8.35
C PRO A 147 -10.72 3.04 -7.83
N GLU A 148 -11.51 3.82 -8.56
CA GLU A 148 -12.89 4.06 -8.19
C GLU A 148 -13.71 2.76 -8.22
N LYS A 149 -14.53 2.57 -7.20
CA LYS A 149 -15.48 1.45 -7.10
C LYS A 149 -16.85 1.89 -7.55
N GLN A 150 -17.53 1.05 -8.30
CA GLN A 150 -18.91 1.30 -8.69
C GLN A 150 -19.87 1.13 -7.50
N ASP A 151 -19.60 0.13 -6.65
CA ASP A 151 -20.41 -0.19 -5.47
C ASP A 151 -19.59 -0.91 -4.38
N ALA A 152 -20.25 -1.26 -3.27
CA ALA A 152 -19.64 -1.95 -2.14
C ALA A 152 -19.26 -3.41 -2.43
N THR A 153 -19.79 -4.02 -3.49
CA THR A 153 -19.50 -5.41 -3.89
C THR A 153 -18.35 -5.52 -4.89
N SER A 154 -17.94 -4.37 -5.44
CA SER A 154 -16.81 -4.29 -6.39
C SER A 154 -15.54 -4.91 -5.79
N PRO A 155 -14.80 -5.72 -6.57
CA PRO A 155 -13.58 -6.37 -6.11
C PRO A 155 -12.55 -5.38 -5.54
N PRO A 156 -11.76 -5.80 -4.53
CA PRO A 156 -10.79 -4.93 -3.84
C PRO A 156 -9.50 -4.76 -4.65
N TRP A 157 -9.61 -4.21 -5.85
CA TRP A 157 -8.47 -3.95 -6.69
C TRP A 157 -7.69 -2.70 -6.24
N ILE A 158 -6.37 -2.80 -6.32
CA ILE A 158 -5.44 -1.67 -6.14
C ILE A 158 -4.45 -1.64 -7.30
N ILE A 159 -3.74 -0.52 -7.47
CA ILE A 159 -2.54 -0.44 -8.31
C ILE A 159 -1.38 -0.09 -7.38
N PRO A 160 -0.43 -1.02 -7.14
CA PRO A 160 0.71 -0.75 -6.27
C PRO A 160 1.69 0.17 -7.01
N LEU A 161 2.04 1.30 -6.40
CA LEU A 161 2.88 2.33 -7.03
C LEU A 161 4.33 2.28 -6.53
N SER A 162 4.53 2.02 -5.25
CA SER A 162 5.85 2.02 -4.61
C SER A 162 5.91 1.02 -3.48
N CYS A 163 7.02 0.28 -3.39
CA CYS A 163 7.33 -0.62 -2.29
C CYS A 163 8.75 -0.35 -1.82
N LYS A 164 8.93 -0.04 -0.53
CA LYS A 164 10.24 0.26 0.06
C LYS A 164 10.43 -0.52 1.34
N ARG A 165 11.59 -1.17 1.49
CA ARG A 165 12.02 -1.73 2.76
C ARG A 165 12.29 -0.59 3.75
N ILE A 166 11.83 -0.74 4.96
CA ILE A 166 12.11 0.17 6.07
C ILE A 166 13.21 -0.46 6.91
N ASP A 167 14.39 0.08 6.82
CA ASP A 167 15.51 -0.36 7.66
C ASP A 167 15.33 0.10 9.12
N THR A 168 16.16 -0.45 10.02
CA THR A 168 16.02 -0.21 11.46
C THR A 168 16.43 1.20 11.90
N THR A 169 16.98 2.03 11.01
CA THR A 169 17.32 3.43 11.27
C THR A 169 16.19 4.38 10.89
N GLN A 170 15.28 3.95 10.01
CA GLN A 170 14.22 4.78 9.46
C GLN A 170 12.93 4.76 10.29
N ASN A 171 12.18 5.85 10.22
CA ASN A 171 10.79 5.89 10.68
C ASN A 171 9.87 5.50 9.53
N GLY A 172 9.18 4.35 9.66
CA GLY A 172 8.37 3.78 8.60
C GLY A 172 7.21 4.66 8.16
N GLU A 173 6.55 5.32 9.11
CA GLU A 173 5.39 6.19 8.83
C GLU A 173 5.83 7.44 8.06
N LEU A 174 6.97 8.05 8.42
CA LEU A 174 7.51 9.20 7.70
C LEU A 174 7.99 8.80 6.29
N SER A 175 8.67 7.65 6.18
CA SER A 175 9.06 7.10 4.88
C SER A 175 7.84 6.83 4.00
N GLY A 176 6.76 6.31 4.57
CA GLY A 176 5.50 6.09 3.87
C GLY A 176 4.86 7.40 3.38
N MET A 177 4.83 8.44 4.20
CA MET A 177 4.33 9.75 3.77
C MET A 177 5.17 10.35 2.65
N GLN A 178 6.50 10.16 2.68
CA GLN A 178 7.38 10.58 1.58
C GLN A 178 7.10 9.77 0.30
N GLN A 179 6.85 8.45 0.40
CA GLN A 179 6.43 7.63 -0.75
C GLN A 179 5.15 8.17 -1.40
N ILE A 180 4.15 8.56 -0.60
CA ILE A 180 2.92 9.18 -1.13
C ILE A 180 3.23 10.49 -1.85
N ALA A 181 4.08 11.34 -1.27
CA ALA A 181 4.48 12.60 -1.92
C ALA A 181 5.19 12.36 -3.26
N ASP A 182 6.05 11.32 -3.34
CA ASP A 182 6.73 10.93 -4.58
C ASP A 182 5.73 10.36 -5.61
N CYS A 183 4.76 9.55 -5.18
CA CYS A 183 3.69 9.03 -6.04
C CYS A 183 2.85 10.17 -6.64
N ILE A 184 2.45 11.16 -5.83
CA ILE A 184 1.68 12.31 -6.32
C ILE A 184 2.48 13.10 -7.37
N LYS A 185 3.78 13.25 -7.19
CA LYS A 185 4.67 13.93 -8.16
C LYS A 185 4.92 13.12 -9.43
N SER A 186 4.69 11.81 -9.43
CA SER A 186 4.98 10.93 -10.57
C SER A 186 4.08 11.15 -11.78
N GLN A 187 2.93 11.81 -11.60
CA GLN A 187 1.95 12.06 -12.66
C GLN A 187 1.39 13.48 -12.54
N ALA A 188 1.33 14.21 -13.67
CA ALA A 188 0.86 15.59 -13.70
C ALA A 188 -0.57 15.77 -13.17
N THR A 189 -1.47 14.83 -13.49
CA THR A 189 -2.86 14.85 -13.02
C THR A 189 -2.95 14.74 -11.49
N PHE A 190 -2.10 13.92 -10.85
CA PHE A 190 -2.06 13.81 -9.40
C PHE A 190 -1.57 15.09 -8.72
N SER A 191 -0.64 15.81 -9.38
CA SER A 191 -0.11 17.06 -8.86
C SER A 191 -1.05 18.26 -9.07
N SER A 192 -1.88 18.23 -10.13
CA SER A 192 -2.79 19.33 -10.47
C SER A 192 -4.19 19.17 -9.88
N GLN A 193 -4.67 17.93 -9.72
CA GLN A 193 -5.96 17.61 -9.14
C GLN A 193 -5.84 17.29 -7.65
N LEU A 194 -6.98 17.23 -6.96
CA LEU A 194 -7.01 16.85 -5.56
C LEU A 194 -6.54 15.39 -5.41
N SER A 195 -5.54 15.18 -4.56
CA SER A 195 -5.00 13.87 -4.20
C SER A 195 -5.30 13.57 -2.73
N VAL A 196 -6.05 12.52 -2.46
CA VAL A 196 -6.41 12.07 -1.11
C VAL A 196 -5.55 10.89 -0.74
N SER A 197 -4.82 10.99 0.36
CA SER A 197 -3.99 9.90 0.89
C SER A 197 -4.57 9.35 2.18
N MET A 198 -4.55 8.03 2.33
CA MET A 198 -5.14 7.31 3.45
C MET A 198 -4.08 6.58 4.25
N GLY A 199 -4.09 6.77 5.58
CA GLY A 199 -3.25 6.04 6.52
C GLY A 199 -4.03 5.50 7.72
N ASP A 200 -3.46 4.53 8.43
CA ASP A 200 -3.99 4.08 9.71
C ASP A 200 -3.69 5.08 10.84
N SER A 201 -3.91 4.69 12.08
CA SER A 201 -3.66 5.57 13.24
C SER A 201 -2.17 5.87 13.51
N ALA A 202 -1.25 5.12 12.94
CA ALA A 202 0.18 5.40 13.06
C ALA A 202 0.60 6.62 12.21
N TYR A 203 -0.11 6.87 11.12
CA TYR A 203 0.09 8.05 10.26
C TYR A 203 -0.57 9.31 10.79
N ASN A 204 -1.40 9.23 11.85
CA ASN A 204 -2.01 10.38 12.51
C ASN A 204 -1.06 11.03 13.50
N THR A 205 0.08 11.52 13.04
CA THR A 205 1.10 12.18 13.88
C THR A 205 1.48 13.55 13.32
N PRO A 206 1.94 14.50 14.19
CA PRO A 206 2.32 15.81 13.69
C PRO A 206 3.37 15.79 12.58
N ARG A 207 4.37 14.91 12.65
CA ARG A 207 5.40 14.81 11.63
C ARG A 207 4.84 14.29 10.29
N CYS A 208 3.94 13.31 10.31
CA CYS A 208 3.27 12.82 9.09
C CYS A 208 2.42 13.93 8.45
N LEU A 209 1.65 14.67 9.26
CA LEU A 209 0.87 15.80 8.77
C LEU A 209 1.77 16.93 8.25
N GLY A 210 2.95 17.11 8.83
CA GLY A 210 3.96 18.06 8.35
C GLY A 210 4.43 17.75 6.94
N ILE A 211 4.64 16.46 6.60
CA ILE A 211 4.99 16.05 5.24
C ILE A 211 3.80 16.30 4.29
N ALA A 212 2.57 15.93 4.68
CA ALA A 212 1.38 16.19 3.87
C ALA A 212 1.17 17.69 3.60
N LYS A 213 1.46 18.56 4.60
CA LYS A 213 1.37 20.02 4.48
C LYS A 213 2.25 20.61 3.38
N THR A 214 3.34 19.95 3.00
CA THR A 214 4.23 20.44 1.93
C THR A 214 3.62 20.36 0.53
N ASN A 215 2.49 19.65 0.37
CA ASN A 215 1.80 19.50 -0.91
C ASN A 215 0.40 20.11 -0.83
N ALA A 216 0.20 21.26 -1.47
CA ALA A 216 -1.07 21.98 -1.44
C ALA A 216 -2.27 21.20 -2.00
N ASN A 217 -2.02 20.27 -2.94
CA ASN A 217 -3.07 19.45 -3.56
C ASN A 217 -3.35 18.14 -2.80
N GLN A 218 -2.65 17.90 -1.69
CA GLN A 218 -2.83 16.69 -0.88
C GLN A 218 -3.77 16.93 0.30
N VAL A 219 -4.74 16.05 0.45
CA VAL A 219 -5.51 15.89 1.69
C VAL A 219 -5.16 14.52 2.29
N HIS A 220 -4.67 14.53 3.53
CA HIS A 220 -4.36 13.30 4.25
C HIS A 220 -5.49 12.94 5.20
N VAL A 221 -6.05 11.74 5.03
CA VAL A 221 -7.08 11.19 5.91
C VAL A 221 -6.49 10.03 6.69
N SER A 222 -6.64 10.09 8.02
CA SER A 222 -6.14 9.02 8.89
C SER A 222 -7.04 8.83 10.12
N ARG A 223 -6.96 7.63 10.70
CA ARG A 223 -7.69 7.31 11.91
C ARG A 223 -7.02 7.99 13.12
N ALA A 224 -7.79 8.67 13.94
CA ALA A 224 -7.34 9.14 15.25
C ALA A 224 -7.61 8.07 16.32
N ARG A 225 -6.65 7.89 17.25
CA ARG A 225 -6.83 7.00 18.41
C ARG A 225 -7.80 7.64 19.41
N ASN A 226 -8.68 6.84 20.02
CA ASN A 226 -9.73 7.33 20.92
C ASN A 226 -9.21 8.13 22.15
N ASN A 227 -7.97 7.95 22.53
CA ASN A 227 -7.33 8.71 23.64
C ASN A 227 -6.62 9.98 23.17
N ARG A 228 -6.85 10.43 21.94
CA ARG A 228 -6.22 11.65 21.40
C ARG A 228 -6.89 12.90 22.00
N THR A 229 -6.05 13.87 22.32
CA THR A 229 -6.46 15.23 22.69
C THR A 229 -6.14 16.17 21.53
N LEU A 230 -7.13 16.91 21.10
CA LEU A 230 -7.07 17.94 20.07
C LEU A 230 -7.54 19.26 20.67
N PHE A 231 -7.54 20.34 19.93
CA PHE A 231 -7.83 21.67 20.41
C PHE A 231 -8.67 22.44 19.40
N TYR A 232 -9.54 23.29 19.90
CA TYR A 232 -10.14 24.35 19.10
C TYR A 232 -9.12 25.48 18.89
N PRO A 233 -9.19 26.25 17.81
CA PRO A 233 -8.43 27.48 17.67
C PRO A 233 -8.69 28.44 18.86
N HIS A 234 -7.66 29.16 19.31
CA HIS A 234 -7.85 30.21 20.28
C HIS A 234 -8.50 31.42 19.62
N VAL A 235 -9.65 31.82 20.12
CA VAL A 235 -10.33 33.05 19.73
C VAL A 235 -10.06 34.06 20.84
N PRO A 236 -9.43 35.23 20.58
CA PRO A 236 -9.25 36.26 21.56
C PRO A 236 -10.62 36.81 22.03
N GLU A 237 -10.85 36.84 23.32
CA GLU A 237 -12.12 37.34 23.89
C GLU A 237 -12.26 38.86 23.74
N HIS A 238 -11.13 39.59 23.71
CA HIS A 238 -11.10 41.04 23.55
C HIS A 238 -9.95 41.48 22.64
N ALA A 239 -10.11 42.62 21.94
CA ALA A 239 -9.05 43.21 21.11
C ALA A 239 -7.77 43.54 21.91
N THR A 240 -7.90 43.77 23.22
CA THR A 240 -6.79 43.99 24.14
C THR A 240 -5.94 42.76 24.43
N ASP A 241 -6.44 41.55 24.16
CA ASP A 241 -5.69 40.32 24.37
C ASP A 241 -4.55 40.14 23.36
N ALA A 242 -4.64 40.80 22.23
CA ALA A 242 -3.57 40.83 21.22
C ALA A 242 -2.30 41.53 21.69
N ASN A 243 -2.41 42.44 22.69
CA ASN A 243 -1.33 43.27 23.19
C ASN A 243 -0.75 42.82 24.56
N LYS A 244 -1.18 41.66 25.09
CA LYS A 244 -0.62 41.11 26.32
C LYS A 244 0.84 40.71 26.13
N ARG A 245 1.72 41.09 27.07
CA ARG A 245 3.12 40.65 27.09
C ARG A 245 3.16 39.13 27.23
N GLY A 246 3.94 38.46 26.38
CA GLY A 246 4.15 37.02 26.40
C GLY A 246 3.89 36.36 25.05
N ARG A 247 4.04 35.04 25.01
CA ARG A 247 3.76 34.27 23.79
C ARG A 247 2.25 34.21 23.56
N PRO A 248 1.75 34.57 22.35
CA PRO A 248 0.33 34.46 22.03
C PRO A 248 -0.23 33.07 22.28
N LYS A 249 -1.42 33.00 22.89
CA LYS A 249 -2.13 31.73 23.07
C LYS A 249 -2.61 31.23 21.71
N ILE A 250 -2.20 30.02 21.34
CA ILE A 250 -2.50 29.41 20.02
C ILE A 250 -3.68 28.44 20.16
N TYR A 251 -3.72 27.69 21.25
CA TYR A 251 -4.70 26.61 21.47
C TYR A 251 -5.80 27.13 22.39
N GLY A 252 -7.04 27.00 21.95
CA GLY A 252 -8.25 27.27 22.74
C GLY A 252 -8.64 26.07 23.62
N ASP A 253 -9.95 25.80 23.70
CA ASP A 253 -10.49 24.71 24.49
C ASP A 253 -10.04 23.36 24.01
N VAL A 254 -10.04 22.41 24.90
CA VAL A 254 -9.64 21.02 24.62
C VAL A 254 -10.81 20.26 23.99
N HIS A 255 -10.51 19.41 23.02
CA HIS A 255 -11.41 18.41 22.46
C HIS A 255 -10.79 17.01 22.66
N LYS A 256 -11.22 16.29 23.69
CA LYS A 256 -10.78 14.91 23.96
C LYS A 256 -11.73 13.93 23.29
N LEU A 257 -11.22 13.00 22.49
CA LEU A 257 -12.04 12.06 21.73
C LEU A 257 -12.82 11.07 22.60
N ASN A 258 -12.37 10.82 23.82
CA ASN A 258 -13.00 9.92 24.80
C ASN A 258 -13.80 10.65 25.88
N ASP A 259 -13.96 11.98 25.79
CA ASP A 259 -14.65 12.78 26.80
C ASP A 259 -15.67 13.72 26.13
N PRO A 260 -16.94 13.30 26.01
CA PRO A 260 -17.99 14.08 25.35
C PRO A 260 -18.24 15.46 25.96
N SER A 261 -17.91 15.68 27.24
CA SER A 261 -18.11 16.96 27.90
C SER A 261 -17.23 18.09 27.33
N THR A 262 -16.18 17.70 26.57
CA THR A 262 -15.25 18.63 25.93
C THR A 262 -15.63 18.97 24.48
N TRP A 263 -16.72 18.39 23.96
CA TRP A 263 -17.09 18.59 22.57
C TRP A 263 -18.03 19.79 22.45
N ARG A 264 -17.75 20.65 21.48
CA ARG A 264 -18.72 21.67 21.02
C ARG A 264 -19.74 21.01 20.11
N THR A 265 -20.83 21.68 19.83
CA THR A 265 -21.77 21.26 18.80
C THR A 265 -21.03 21.00 17.49
N PRO A 266 -21.27 19.87 16.80
CA PRO A 266 -20.69 19.63 15.49
C PRO A 266 -21.09 20.72 14.49
N ASP A 267 -20.17 21.06 13.59
CA ASP A 267 -20.45 22.01 12.50
C ASP A 267 -21.34 21.37 11.42
N GLU A 268 -21.25 20.05 11.28
CA GLU A 268 -22.02 19.26 10.30
C GLU A 268 -22.35 17.88 10.90
N SER A 269 -23.58 17.45 10.76
CA SER A 269 -24.02 16.08 11.10
C SER A 269 -24.82 15.49 9.96
N ILE A 270 -24.44 14.27 9.53
CA ILE A 270 -25.15 13.56 8.47
C ILE A 270 -25.54 12.16 8.93
N GLU A 271 -26.64 11.68 8.36
CA GLU A 271 -27.11 10.33 8.55
C GLU A 271 -27.51 9.73 7.20
N PHE A 272 -27.08 8.50 6.93
CA PHE A 272 -27.44 7.80 5.71
C PHE A 272 -27.35 6.28 5.87
N THR A 273 -28.05 5.56 5.01
CA THR A 273 -27.98 4.10 4.93
C THR A 273 -27.05 3.65 3.81
N GLN A 274 -26.33 2.57 4.03
CA GLN A 274 -25.44 1.96 3.06
C GLN A 274 -25.43 0.44 3.22
N SER A 275 -25.36 -0.29 2.09
CA SER A 275 -25.14 -1.73 2.12
C SER A 275 -23.68 -2.07 2.41
N SER A 276 -23.47 -3.07 3.23
CA SER A 276 -22.14 -3.69 3.42
C SER A 276 -21.79 -4.56 2.21
N ALA A 277 -20.52 -4.98 2.09
CA ALA A 277 -20.09 -5.96 1.08
C ALA A 277 -20.82 -7.32 1.16
N GLN A 278 -21.48 -7.60 2.28
CA GLN A 278 -22.30 -8.80 2.51
C GLN A 278 -23.81 -8.56 2.26
N GLY A 279 -24.17 -7.40 1.70
CA GLY A 279 -25.55 -7.02 1.41
C GLY A 279 -26.39 -6.61 2.63
N LYS A 280 -25.79 -6.49 3.84
CA LYS A 280 -26.53 -6.05 5.04
C LYS A 280 -26.63 -4.53 5.07
N THR A 281 -27.80 -4.00 5.35
CA THR A 281 -28.04 -2.57 5.52
C THR A 281 -27.40 -2.07 6.82
N GLN A 282 -26.73 -0.95 6.75
CA GLN A 282 -26.09 -0.27 7.89
C GLN A 282 -26.53 1.18 7.89
N LEU A 283 -26.88 1.70 9.07
CA LEU A 283 -27.12 3.12 9.29
C LEU A 283 -25.82 3.76 9.78
N ILE A 284 -25.40 4.84 9.14
CA ILE A 284 -24.15 5.55 9.42
C ILE A 284 -24.50 6.96 9.87
N LYS A 285 -24.02 7.32 11.06
CA LYS A 285 -24.12 8.68 11.59
C LYS A 285 -22.74 9.27 11.73
N ILE A 286 -22.54 10.46 11.19
CA ILE A 286 -21.25 11.16 11.22
C ILE A 286 -21.44 12.59 11.73
N ASP A 287 -20.75 12.91 12.81
CA ASP A 287 -20.58 14.27 13.31
C ASP A 287 -19.23 14.79 12.87
N CYS A 288 -19.15 16.05 12.44
CA CYS A 288 -17.93 16.68 11.93
C CYS A 288 -17.66 18.03 12.58
N TRP A 289 -16.40 18.27 12.93
CA TRP A 289 -15.84 19.55 13.37
C TRP A 289 -14.77 20.00 12.39
N ASN A 290 -14.90 21.19 11.81
CA ASN A 290 -14.10 21.60 10.64
C ASN A 290 -12.77 22.27 10.98
N GLU A 291 -12.66 22.89 12.18
CA GLU A 291 -11.53 23.72 12.55
C GLU A 291 -10.84 23.22 13.83
N ILE A 292 -10.46 21.95 13.83
CA ILE A 292 -9.73 21.34 14.96
C ILE A 292 -8.23 21.44 14.72
N ILE A 293 -7.45 21.71 15.76
CA ILE A 293 -5.99 21.83 15.70
C ILE A 293 -5.33 20.69 16.47
N MET A 294 -4.36 20.03 15.82
CA MET A 294 -3.45 19.10 16.48
C MET A 294 -2.24 19.86 17.03
N ARG A 295 -1.85 19.57 18.28
CA ARG A 295 -0.63 20.14 18.84
C ARG A 295 0.58 19.68 18.03
N GLY A 296 1.29 20.63 17.43
CA GLY A 296 2.53 20.39 16.71
C GLY A 296 3.71 20.04 17.63
N LYS A 297 4.85 19.75 17.01
CA LYS A 297 6.14 19.59 17.67
C LYS A 297 7.04 20.80 17.37
N LYS A 298 8.22 20.88 18.03
CA LYS A 298 9.19 21.97 17.81
C LYS A 298 9.64 22.06 16.34
N ASP A 299 9.83 20.90 15.72
CA ASP A 299 10.24 20.69 14.32
C ASP A 299 9.07 20.70 13.32
N CYS A 300 7.81 20.68 13.79
CA CYS A 300 6.64 20.64 12.94
C CYS A 300 5.47 21.43 13.56
N LYS A 301 5.30 22.68 13.13
CA LYS A 301 4.19 23.54 13.57
C LYS A 301 2.93 23.21 12.78
N LEU A 302 1.81 22.97 13.49
CA LEU A 302 0.49 22.68 12.94
C LEU A 302 -0.60 23.65 13.39
N SER A 303 -0.22 24.76 14.01
CA SER A 303 -1.16 25.78 14.51
C SER A 303 -1.95 26.47 13.39
N ASP A 304 -1.36 26.53 12.20
CA ASP A 304 -1.89 27.10 10.97
C ASP A 304 -2.40 26.02 9.98
N TYR A 305 -2.56 24.79 10.47
CA TYR A 305 -2.97 23.65 9.67
C TYR A 305 -4.15 22.91 10.33
N PRO A 306 -5.33 23.54 10.34
CA PRO A 306 -6.53 22.93 10.90
C PRO A 306 -6.95 21.70 10.12
N LEU A 307 -7.64 20.81 10.80
CA LEU A 307 -8.15 19.56 10.26
C LEU A 307 -9.66 19.47 10.48
N ARG A 308 -10.33 18.68 9.65
CA ARG A 308 -11.68 18.19 9.92
C ARG A 308 -11.58 16.94 10.77
N LEU A 309 -12.37 16.91 11.84
CA LEU A 309 -12.49 15.75 12.73
C LEU A 309 -13.87 15.14 12.57
N LEU A 310 -13.92 13.84 12.25
CA LEU A 310 -15.16 13.11 12.08
C LEU A 310 -15.31 12.05 13.17
N ARG A 311 -16.49 12.01 13.78
CA ARG A 311 -16.94 10.93 14.66
C ARG A 311 -17.95 10.08 13.90
N VAL A 312 -17.58 8.83 13.58
CA VAL A 312 -18.41 7.92 12.81
C VAL A 312 -18.97 6.81 13.69
N CYS A 313 -20.27 6.69 13.75
CA CYS A 313 -20.99 5.60 14.38
C CYS A 313 -21.72 4.77 13.32
N VAL A 314 -21.50 3.45 13.32
CA VAL A 314 -22.17 2.54 12.40
C VAL A 314 -23.10 1.64 13.18
N TYR A 315 -24.36 1.59 12.76
CA TYR A 315 -25.40 0.80 13.38
C TYR A 315 -25.81 -0.35 12.47
N LYS A 316 -26.11 -1.49 13.08
CA LYS A 316 -26.77 -2.62 12.40
C LYS A 316 -28.23 -2.26 12.10
N GLU A 317 -28.87 -3.08 11.28
CA GLU A 317 -30.32 -2.97 11.00
C GLU A 317 -31.15 -3.09 12.28
N SER A 318 -30.66 -3.82 13.30
CA SER A 318 -31.30 -3.92 14.63
C SER A 318 -31.24 -2.63 15.46
N GLY A 319 -30.55 -1.57 14.99
CA GLY A 319 -30.33 -0.34 15.75
C GLY A 319 -29.15 -0.38 16.73
N GLU A 320 -28.49 -1.54 16.89
CA GLU A 320 -27.31 -1.67 17.75
C GLU A 320 -26.05 -1.15 17.04
N LEU A 321 -25.12 -0.59 17.81
CA LEU A 321 -23.79 -0.24 17.30
C LEU A 321 -23.07 -1.48 16.74
N LEU A 322 -22.53 -1.36 15.53
CA LEU A 322 -21.71 -2.41 14.92
C LEU A 322 -20.35 -2.54 15.64
N PHE A 323 -19.82 -1.44 16.13
CA PHE A 323 -18.56 -1.38 16.85
C PHE A 323 -18.75 -0.70 18.21
N ASN A 324 -18.16 -1.24 19.26
CA ASN A 324 -18.27 -0.72 20.63
C ASN A 324 -17.73 0.71 20.81
N ARG A 325 -16.96 1.21 19.87
CA ARG A 325 -16.38 2.57 19.90
C ARG A 325 -16.58 3.23 18.55
N PRO A 326 -16.81 4.55 18.54
CA PRO A 326 -16.87 5.31 17.29
C PRO A 326 -15.53 5.26 16.57
N LEU A 327 -15.58 5.32 15.25
CA LEU A 327 -14.41 5.53 14.42
C LEU A 327 -14.14 7.02 14.31
N TRP A 328 -12.97 7.45 14.78
CA TRP A 328 -12.53 8.83 14.64
C TRP A 328 -11.60 8.97 13.43
N LEU A 329 -11.94 9.89 12.52
CA LEU A 329 -11.16 10.20 11.34
C LEU A 329 -10.73 11.68 11.37
N THR A 330 -9.54 11.95 10.84
CA THR A 330 -9.07 13.32 10.59
C THR A 330 -8.80 13.49 9.11
N ALA A 331 -9.22 14.61 8.54
CA ALA A 331 -8.85 15.02 7.18
C ALA A 331 -8.09 16.36 7.27
N SER A 332 -6.85 16.36 6.83
CA SER A 332 -5.93 17.50 6.89
C SER A 332 -5.41 17.88 5.52
N GLY A 333 -5.35 19.16 5.21
CA GLY A 333 -4.90 19.68 3.92
C GLY A 333 -5.57 21.03 3.65
N SER A 334 -4.96 21.87 2.83
CA SER A 334 -5.54 23.17 2.43
C SER A 334 -6.87 23.01 1.70
N ARG A 335 -7.01 21.93 0.94
CA ARG A 335 -8.20 21.57 0.14
C ARG A 335 -9.17 20.62 0.86
N ARG A 336 -9.03 20.42 2.19
CA ARG A 336 -9.85 19.45 2.96
C ARG A 336 -11.36 19.69 2.88
N MET A 337 -11.77 20.93 2.63
CA MET A 337 -13.19 21.31 2.53
C MET A 337 -13.82 20.92 1.19
N GLU A 338 -13.02 20.55 0.19
CA GLU A 338 -13.55 20.03 -1.09
C GLU A 338 -14.05 18.58 -1.00
N LEU A 339 -13.72 17.86 0.09
CA LEU A 339 -14.24 16.53 0.35
C LEU A 339 -15.51 16.62 1.20
N SER A 340 -16.58 15.98 0.77
CA SER A 340 -17.74 15.82 1.65
C SER A 340 -17.40 14.89 2.82
N VAL A 341 -18.13 15.01 3.92
CA VAL A 341 -18.01 14.12 5.09
C VAL A 341 -18.22 12.66 4.69
N ARG A 342 -19.15 12.41 3.76
CA ARG A 342 -19.42 11.08 3.20
C ARG A 342 -18.24 10.55 2.38
N ASP A 343 -17.57 11.40 1.59
CA ASP A 343 -16.39 11.00 0.81
C ASP A 343 -15.24 10.60 1.72
N ILE A 344 -14.96 11.37 2.78
CA ILE A 344 -13.91 11.05 3.76
C ILE A 344 -14.16 9.66 4.37
N PHE A 345 -15.38 9.36 4.76
CA PHE A 345 -15.75 8.05 5.31
C PHE A 345 -15.59 6.93 4.28
N ASN A 346 -16.13 7.10 3.07
CA ASN A 346 -16.06 6.10 2.01
C ASN A 346 -14.62 5.83 1.57
N CYS A 347 -13.82 6.87 1.43
CA CYS A 347 -12.39 6.75 1.16
C CYS A 347 -11.70 5.91 2.23
N TYR A 348 -11.95 6.21 3.51
CA TYR A 348 -11.32 5.45 4.60
C TYR A 348 -11.75 3.98 4.60
N ARG A 349 -12.99 3.66 4.26
CA ARG A 349 -13.43 2.27 4.08
C ARG A 349 -12.67 1.58 2.95
N GLN A 350 -12.46 2.26 1.83
CA GLN A 350 -11.73 1.69 0.69
C GLN A 350 -10.25 1.43 1.00
N ARG A 351 -9.65 2.09 2.01
CA ARG A 351 -8.29 1.79 2.47
C ARG A 351 -8.06 0.29 2.75
N PHE A 352 -9.08 -0.43 3.20
CA PHE A 352 -8.96 -1.87 3.47
C PHE A 352 -8.59 -2.71 2.25
N ASP A 353 -8.69 -2.19 1.04
CA ASP A 353 -8.28 -2.91 -0.17
C ASP A 353 -6.76 -3.17 -0.18
N ILE A 354 -5.94 -2.34 0.49
CA ILE A 354 -4.51 -2.62 0.65
C ILE A 354 -4.25 -3.89 1.50
N GLU A 355 -5.10 -4.16 2.49
CA GLU A 355 -4.99 -5.36 3.33
C GLU A 355 -5.36 -6.63 2.53
N HIS A 356 -6.33 -6.52 1.62
CA HIS A 356 -6.64 -7.59 0.67
C HIS A 356 -5.47 -7.87 -0.28
N PHE A 357 -4.81 -6.82 -0.77
CA PHE A 357 -3.58 -6.96 -1.56
C PHE A 357 -2.48 -7.67 -0.77
N PHE A 358 -2.21 -7.29 0.47
CA PHE A 358 -1.20 -7.97 1.30
C PHE A 358 -1.50 -9.45 1.48
N ARG A 359 -2.76 -9.78 1.79
CA ARG A 359 -3.19 -11.17 1.94
C ARG A 359 -3.01 -11.95 0.65
N PHE A 360 -3.42 -11.39 -0.48
CA PHE A 360 -3.26 -12.02 -1.78
C PHE A 360 -1.79 -12.15 -2.17
N GLY A 361 -1.00 -11.10 -2.03
CA GLY A 361 0.43 -11.08 -2.34
C GLY A 361 1.21 -12.13 -1.56
N LYS A 362 0.98 -12.23 -0.25
CA LYS A 362 1.65 -13.21 0.62
C LYS A 362 1.21 -14.64 0.35
N ASN A 363 -0.09 -14.87 0.15
CA ASN A 363 -0.63 -16.22 0.01
C ASN A 363 -0.58 -16.77 -1.43
N ARG A 364 -0.62 -15.90 -2.45
CA ARG A 364 -0.79 -16.29 -3.85
C ARG A 364 0.37 -15.87 -4.76
N LEU A 365 1.04 -14.75 -4.47
CA LEU A 365 2.16 -14.26 -5.26
C LEU A 365 3.52 -14.49 -4.58
N LEU A 366 3.59 -15.29 -3.52
CA LEU A 366 4.81 -15.65 -2.81
C LEU A 366 5.61 -14.46 -2.28
N MET A 367 4.94 -13.32 -1.98
CA MET A 367 5.55 -12.05 -1.59
C MET A 367 6.53 -12.18 -0.41
N ASP A 368 6.22 -13.04 0.56
CA ASP A 368 7.03 -13.27 1.77
C ASP A 368 7.66 -14.67 1.84
N LYS A 369 7.62 -15.46 0.75
CA LYS A 369 8.09 -16.85 0.75
C LYS A 369 9.57 -17.01 0.38
N LEU A 370 10.18 -15.99 -0.23
CA LEU A 370 11.58 -16.03 -0.59
C LEU A 370 12.48 -15.93 0.65
N GLN A 371 13.08 -17.04 1.07
CA GLN A 371 14.07 -17.08 2.14
C GLN A 371 15.48 -16.92 1.53
N THR A 372 15.94 -15.69 1.44
CA THR A 372 17.22 -15.33 0.84
C THR A 372 18.19 -14.80 1.88
N PRO A 373 19.51 -14.95 1.70
CA PRO A 373 20.52 -14.28 2.53
C PRO A 373 20.82 -12.86 2.08
N ASP A 374 20.17 -12.38 1.03
CA ASP A 374 20.47 -11.11 0.37
C ASP A 374 19.25 -10.18 0.41
N VAL A 375 19.47 -8.96 0.92
CA VAL A 375 18.42 -7.92 1.03
C VAL A 375 17.96 -7.47 -0.36
N GLN A 376 18.86 -7.35 -1.32
CA GLN A 376 18.52 -6.93 -2.68
C GLN A 376 17.60 -7.94 -3.36
N HIS A 377 17.85 -9.25 -3.19
CA HIS A 377 16.95 -10.28 -3.71
C HIS A 377 15.55 -10.18 -3.13
N GLU A 378 15.47 -9.91 -1.82
CA GLU A 378 14.19 -9.73 -1.15
C GLU A 378 13.44 -8.52 -1.73
N GLU A 379 14.09 -7.35 -1.80
CA GLU A 379 13.51 -6.14 -2.38
C GLU A 379 13.08 -6.34 -3.84
N SER A 380 13.91 -7.00 -4.64
CA SER A 380 13.61 -7.33 -6.05
C SER A 380 12.38 -8.22 -6.17
N CYS A 381 12.24 -9.23 -5.31
CA CYS A 381 11.08 -10.11 -5.27
C CYS A 381 9.78 -9.33 -4.99
N TRP A 382 9.79 -8.42 -4.02
CA TRP A 382 8.64 -7.58 -3.69
C TRP A 382 8.24 -6.68 -4.87
N GLN A 383 9.21 -6.11 -5.61
CA GLN A 383 8.94 -5.31 -6.81
C GLN A 383 8.29 -6.15 -7.92
N LEU A 384 8.80 -7.38 -8.17
CA LEU A 384 8.24 -8.28 -9.17
C LEU A 384 6.81 -8.71 -8.83
N VAL A 385 6.52 -8.92 -7.54
CA VAL A 385 5.16 -9.21 -7.06
C VAL A 385 4.20 -8.05 -7.33
N MET A 386 4.63 -6.79 -7.16
CA MET A 386 3.81 -5.62 -7.51
C MET A 386 3.47 -5.60 -9.00
N ILE A 387 4.46 -5.87 -9.87
CA ILE A 387 4.25 -5.94 -11.31
C ILE A 387 3.29 -7.10 -11.65
N ALA A 388 3.46 -8.26 -11.04
CA ALA A 388 2.58 -9.41 -11.22
C ALA A 388 1.12 -9.10 -10.82
N TYR A 389 0.92 -8.44 -9.69
CA TYR A 389 -0.42 -8.01 -9.27
C TYR A 389 -1.04 -6.99 -10.25
N THR A 390 -0.23 -6.08 -10.77
CA THR A 390 -0.69 -5.09 -11.77
C THR A 390 -1.11 -5.78 -13.08
N GLN A 391 -0.44 -6.86 -13.50
CA GLN A 391 -0.88 -7.65 -14.65
C GLN A 391 -2.26 -8.29 -14.39
N LEU A 392 -2.49 -8.79 -13.17
CA LEU A 392 -3.81 -9.32 -12.80
C LEU A 392 -4.88 -8.23 -12.84
N TYR A 393 -4.56 -7.02 -12.35
CA TYR A 393 -5.47 -5.89 -12.44
C TYR A 393 -5.86 -5.58 -13.91
N LEU A 394 -4.91 -5.58 -14.82
CA LEU A 394 -5.16 -5.35 -16.24
C LEU A 394 -5.99 -6.49 -16.85
N GLY A 395 -5.78 -7.72 -16.42
CA GLY A 395 -6.52 -8.90 -16.87
C GLY A 395 -7.93 -9.03 -16.28
N ARG A 396 -8.36 -8.17 -15.35
CA ARG A 396 -9.61 -8.34 -14.58
C ARG A 396 -10.91 -8.36 -15.41
N ARG A 397 -10.87 -7.79 -16.61
CA ARG A 397 -11.99 -7.80 -17.56
C ARG A 397 -11.81 -8.83 -18.70
N LEU A 398 -10.63 -9.47 -18.78
CA LEU A 398 -10.30 -10.49 -19.79
C LEU A 398 -10.52 -11.90 -19.26
N ALA A 399 -10.56 -12.07 -17.95
CA ALA A 399 -10.67 -13.36 -17.31
C ALA A 399 -12.07 -13.94 -17.42
N ASP A 400 -12.14 -15.22 -17.72
CA ASP A 400 -13.36 -15.99 -17.67
C ASP A 400 -13.65 -16.53 -16.27
N ASN A 401 -14.91 -16.85 -16.03
CA ASN A 401 -15.34 -17.48 -14.79
C ASN A 401 -15.19 -19.01 -14.90
N TYR A 402 -14.26 -19.55 -14.11
CA TYR A 402 -14.11 -21.00 -13.96
C TYR A 402 -14.59 -21.42 -12.57
N PRO A 403 -15.93 -21.59 -12.38
CA PRO A 403 -16.45 -22.09 -11.11
C PRO A 403 -16.03 -23.54 -10.89
N ASN A 404 -15.77 -23.90 -9.65
CA ASN A 404 -15.68 -25.33 -9.31
C ASN A 404 -17.02 -26.04 -9.63
N PRO A 405 -17.05 -27.36 -9.86
CA PRO A 405 -18.27 -28.07 -10.22
C PRO A 405 -19.47 -27.79 -9.31
N TRP A 406 -19.22 -27.59 -7.99
CA TRP A 406 -20.26 -27.28 -7.01
C TRP A 406 -20.66 -25.79 -6.95
N GLU A 407 -19.84 -24.89 -7.51
CA GLU A 407 -20.11 -23.44 -7.52
C GLU A 407 -20.93 -22.99 -8.73
N ARG A 408 -20.94 -23.79 -9.82
CA ARG A 408 -21.57 -23.40 -11.11
C ARG A 408 -23.06 -23.06 -11.02
N PHE A 409 -23.75 -23.51 -9.98
CA PHE A 409 -25.16 -23.23 -9.73
C PHE A 409 -25.39 -21.97 -8.92
N LEU A 410 -24.36 -21.38 -8.33
CA LEU A 410 -24.48 -20.17 -7.52
C LEU A 410 -24.81 -18.96 -8.42
N PRO A 411 -25.70 -18.04 -7.98
CA PRO A 411 -26.10 -16.88 -8.76
C PRO A 411 -24.92 -16.02 -9.24
N LYS A 412 -23.86 -15.90 -8.43
CA LYS A 412 -22.64 -15.13 -8.75
C LYS A 412 -21.89 -15.60 -10.00
N PHE A 413 -22.15 -16.83 -10.50
CA PHE A 413 -21.51 -17.34 -11.71
C PHE A 413 -22.44 -17.32 -12.95
N LYS A 414 -23.67 -16.80 -12.79
CA LYS A 414 -24.64 -16.72 -13.90
C LYS A 414 -24.48 -15.45 -14.76
N THR A 415 -23.74 -14.44 -14.25
CA THR A 415 -23.51 -13.16 -14.97
C THR A 415 -22.06 -13.08 -15.42
N ASN A 416 -21.84 -12.90 -16.73
CA ASN A 416 -20.48 -12.82 -17.33
C ASN A 416 -19.88 -11.41 -17.32
N ASP A 417 -20.61 -10.36 -16.96
CA ASP A 417 -20.19 -8.95 -17.12
C ASP A 417 -19.49 -8.35 -15.91
N GLU A 418 -19.27 -9.12 -14.84
CA GLU A 418 -18.63 -8.60 -13.64
C GLU A 418 -17.10 -8.58 -13.73
N VAL A 419 -16.50 -7.50 -13.23
CA VAL A 419 -15.06 -7.40 -13.00
C VAL A 419 -14.62 -8.50 -12.05
N LYS A 420 -13.71 -9.37 -12.51
CA LYS A 420 -13.28 -10.56 -11.76
C LYS A 420 -12.39 -10.19 -10.58
N GLN A 421 -12.44 -11.01 -9.52
CA GLN A 421 -11.56 -10.87 -8.37
C GLN A 421 -10.13 -11.36 -8.68
N PRO A 422 -9.11 -10.91 -7.93
CA PRO A 422 -7.71 -11.32 -8.16
C PRO A 422 -7.49 -12.81 -8.28
N THR A 423 -8.17 -13.63 -7.46
CA THR A 423 -8.06 -15.10 -7.50
C THR A 423 -8.67 -15.72 -8.75
N GLN A 424 -9.72 -15.13 -9.31
CA GLN A 424 -10.35 -15.60 -10.55
C GLN A 424 -9.44 -15.29 -11.74
N VAL A 425 -8.92 -14.07 -11.79
CA VAL A 425 -7.97 -13.65 -12.84
C VAL A 425 -6.72 -14.53 -12.80
N GLN A 426 -6.17 -14.82 -11.61
CA GLN A 426 -4.99 -15.66 -11.45
C GLN A 426 -5.22 -17.08 -11.99
N LYS A 427 -6.39 -17.67 -11.76
CA LYS A 427 -6.75 -19.00 -12.27
C LYS A 427 -6.76 -19.06 -13.79
N ASP A 428 -7.20 -17.98 -14.44
CA ASP A 428 -7.33 -17.89 -15.90
C ASP A 428 -6.13 -17.22 -16.59
N PHE A 429 -5.16 -16.76 -15.82
CA PHE A 429 -4.07 -15.94 -16.36
C PHE A 429 -3.21 -16.64 -17.42
N TYR A 430 -3.09 -17.96 -17.33
CA TYR A 430 -2.39 -18.75 -18.34
C TYR A 430 -3.03 -18.59 -19.73
N ARG A 431 -4.37 -18.70 -19.84
CA ARG A 431 -5.10 -18.50 -21.10
C ARG A 431 -4.92 -17.06 -21.60
N ILE A 432 -5.08 -16.07 -20.70
CA ILE A 432 -4.93 -14.66 -21.04
C ILE A 432 -3.55 -14.41 -21.69
N ILE A 433 -2.47 -14.97 -21.15
CA ILE A 433 -1.14 -14.79 -21.70
C ILE A 433 -0.95 -15.53 -23.02
N GLN A 434 -1.59 -16.68 -23.23
CA GLN A 434 -1.55 -17.36 -24.53
C GLN A 434 -2.18 -16.51 -25.64
N GLU A 435 -3.26 -15.79 -25.35
CA GLU A 435 -3.93 -14.90 -26.30
C GLU A 435 -3.19 -13.56 -26.52
N ILE A 436 -2.68 -12.96 -25.42
CA ILE A 436 -1.98 -11.66 -25.47
C ILE A 436 -0.59 -11.82 -26.07
N GLY A 437 0.09 -12.95 -25.80
CA GLY A 437 1.48 -13.19 -26.15
C GLY A 437 2.47 -12.66 -25.12
N THR A 438 3.73 -12.99 -25.30
CA THR A 438 4.84 -12.56 -24.44
C THR A 438 5.93 -11.85 -25.24
N PRO A 439 6.52 -10.76 -24.74
CA PRO A 439 7.68 -10.12 -25.37
C PRO A 439 8.98 -10.94 -25.18
N ALA A 440 8.96 -11.97 -24.33
CA ALA A 440 10.14 -12.79 -24.03
C ALA A 440 10.55 -13.67 -25.21
N GLN A 441 11.82 -13.65 -25.54
CA GLN A 441 12.41 -14.55 -26.53
C GLN A 441 12.50 -15.99 -25.98
N PRO A 442 12.41 -17.01 -26.85
CA PRO A 442 12.59 -18.40 -26.44
C PRO A 442 13.92 -18.65 -25.74
N PRO A 443 13.98 -19.58 -24.78
CA PRO A 443 15.23 -19.94 -24.11
C PRO A 443 16.26 -20.45 -25.13
N LYS A 444 17.49 -19.94 -25.05
CA LYS A 444 18.59 -20.47 -25.87
C LYS A 444 19.05 -21.82 -25.30
N PRO A 445 19.44 -22.78 -26.17
CA PRO A 445 20.10 -24.01 -25.72
C PRO A 445 21.30 -23.70 -24.82
N ARG A 446 21.45 -24.44 -23.73
CA ARG A 446 22.57 -24.26 -22.81
C ARG A 446 23.55 -25.42 -22.94
N ASN A 447 24.82 -25.06 -22.98
CA ASN A 447 25.90 -26.02 -22.76
C ASN A 447 25.98 -26.40 -21.28
N LYS A 448 26.65 -27.50 -20.94
CA LYS A 448 26.90 -27.88 -19.54
C LYS A 448 27.71 -26.77 -18.85
N SER A 449 27.29 -26.41 -17.64
CA SER A 449 28.08 -25.51 -16.80
C SER A 449 29.41 -26.17 -16.45
N PRO A 450 30.53 -25.42 -16.45
CA PRO A 450 31.83 -25.97 -16.06
C PRO A 450 31.86 -26.50 -14.61
N GLY A 451 30.82 -26.16 -13.80
CA GLY A 451 30.81 -26.51 -12.37
C GLY A 451 31.75 -25.63 -11.56
N ARG A 452 32.01 -26.04 -10.33
CA ARG A 452 33.05 -25.45 -9.47
C ARG A 452 34.41 -26.01 -9.85
N GLN A 453 35.43 -25.18 -9.72
CA GLN A 453 36.82 -25.64 -9.85
C GLN A 453 37.14 -26.61 -8.69
N GLN A 454 37.95 -27.64 -8.97
CA GLN A 454 38.38 -28.58 -7.95
C GLN A 454 39.17 -27.85 -6.88
N GLY A 455 38.76 -28.00 -5.58
CA GLY A 455 39.41 -27.29 -4.47
C GLY A 455 38.84 -25.92 -4.11
N GLU A 456 37.87 -25.41 -4.88
CA GLU A 456 37.18 -24.15 -4.57
C GLU A 456 36.36 -24.29 -3.26
N ILE A 457 36.76 -23.51 -2.25
CA ILE A 457 36.07 -23.47 -0.95
C ILE A 457 35.07 -22.33 -0.95
N GLN A 458 33.82 -22.65 -0.65
CA GLN A 458 32.80 -21.62 -0.46
C GLN A 458 32.98 -20.93 0.89
N GLU A 459 33.19 -19.62 0.87
CA GLU A 459 33.23 -18.82 2.10
C GLU A 459 31.94 -18.94 2.89
N LYS A 460 32.06 -19.06 4.23
CA LYS A 460 30.90 -19.07 5.12
C LYS A 460 30.31 -17.66 5.20
N ARG A 461 29.04 -17.53 4.87
CA ARG A 461 28.33 -16.24 4.99
C ARG A 461 28.27 -15.79 6.44
N LYS A 462 28.48 -14.49 6.65
CA LYS A 462 28.35 -13.83 7.95
C LYS A 462 26.94 -14.00 8.50
N ARG A 463 26.82 -14.29 9.80
CA ARG A 463 25.53 -14.33 10.51
C ARG A 463 25.32 -13.01 11.22
N TYR A 464 24.13 -12.44 11.10
CA TYR A 464 23.76 -11.17 11.71
C TYR A 464 22.82 -11.39 12.89
N LYS A 465 23.08 -10.67 13.99
CA LYS A 465 22.20 -10.64 15.14
C LYS A 465 20.93 -9.87 14.79
N VAL A 466 19.80 -10.28 15.43
CA VAL A 466 18.53 -9.54 15.31
C VAL A 466 18.67 -8.18 15.99
N VAL A 467 18.28 -7.11 15.30
CA VAL A 467 18.30 -5.74 15.84
C VAL A 467 17.15 -5.59 16.85
N ARG A 468 17.48 -5.42 18.12
CA ARG A 468 16.50 -5.38 19.22
C ARG A 468 15.95 -3.99 19.52
N LYS A 469 16.75 -2.95 19.28
CA LYS A 469 16.36 -1.54 19.50
C LYS A 469 16.58 -0.75 18.21
N ARG A 470 15.65 0.11 17.88
CA ARG A 470 15.92 1.15 16.87
C ARG A 470 17.09 2.01 17.37
N LYS A 471 18.06 2.21 16.52
CA LYS A 471 19.04 3.27 16.74
C LYS A 471 18.27 4.60 16.59
N THR A 472 18.33 5.46 17.60
CA THR A 472 17.82 6.83 17.48
C THR A 472 18.78 7.63 16.61
N GLU A 473 18.32 8.74 16.02
CA GLU A 473 19.20 9.65 15.27
C GLU A 473 20.44 10.05 16.11
N ALA A 474 20.23 10.29 17.43
CA ALA A 474 21.31 10.55 18.38
C ALA A 474 22.26 9.35 18.59
N ASP A 475 21.79 8.12 18.45
CA ASP A 475 22.67 6.93 18.54
C ASP A 475 23.50 6.75 17.26
N VAL A 476 22.97 7.17 16.10
CA VAL A 476 23.68 7.15 14.81
C VAL A 476 24.76 8.22 14.78
N GLU A 477 24.48 9.43 15.25
CA GLU A 477 25.46 10.52 15.36
C GLU A 477 26.61 10.18 16.31
N LYS A 478 26.34 9.52 17.44
CA LYS A 478 27.38 9.06 18.37
C LYS A 478 28.23 7.91 17.86
N MET A 479 27.80 7.19 16.83
CA MET A 479 28.60 6.12 16.21
C MET A 479 29.42 6.63 15.02
N ALA A 480 29.10 7.82 14.51
CA ALA A 480 29.82 8.49 13.42
C ALA A 480 30.90 9.48 13.95
N ALA A 481 30.88 9.78 15.25
CA ALA A 481 31.90 10.55 15.97
C ALA A 481 32.88 9.59 16.69
#